data_8f60922a296bd6bd30cbb07f2fb8a8aa
#
_entry.id   8f60922a296bd6bd30cbb07f2fb8a8aa
#
_cell.length_a   1.000
_cell.length_b   1.000
_cell.length_c   1.000
_cell.angle_alpha   90.00
_cell.angle_beta   90.00
_cell.angle_gamma   90.00
#
_symmetry.space_group_name_H-M   'P 1'
#
loop_
_entity.id
_entity.type
_entity.pdbx_description
1 polymer ?
#
loop_
_entity_poly.entity_id
_entity_poly.type
_entity_poly.pdbx_seq_one_letter_code
_entity_poly.pdbx_strand_id
1 'polypeptide(L)'
;MDYLKGKINTSAVKEGNIPFVVVNTTGWDRTGVVEMELETDRMYFSEAPLAEVIARMHEKKLPEYRVLDKDGREIPAVVTEIANHFNYDLPKDKFRQPYIAKRVKITMEAADVPAFGWDTYVLAEAAGHQSAEHASAECINTVESLITAENTLENEFLKAHFEPDGSVELTDKKTDHVYRGLGIFEDCGDIGNEYIFFAPVNDVPVTTKGTKAEITVAEDNACRAVVSVKHTMMLPDAADETLAGEIEDLVEFKHRKASRGSHLVPFEIVTEYTLEKHGKALKVKTTFNNQIKDHRLRVLFETGLHTDFHYAD
;
A
#
# COMPACT_ATOMS: atom_id res chain seq x y z
N MET A 1 -25.42 10.34 -0.49
CA MET A 1 -24.21 11.18 -0.46
C MET A 1 -24.56 12.68 -0.38
N ASP A 2 -25.46 13.22 -1.20
CA ASP A 2 -25.81 14.67 -1.23
C ASP A 2 -26.39 15.20 0.09
N TYR A 3 -27.15 14.39 0.83
CA TYR A 3 -27.63 14.76 2.16
C TYR A 3 -26.50 15.03 3.16
N LEU A 4 -25.46 14.19 3.16
CA LEU A 4 -24.30 14.37 4.03
C LEU A 4 -23.48 15.59 3.61
N LYS A 5 -23.28 15.80 2.30
CA LYS A 5 -22.60 17.00 1.79
C LYS A 5 -23.25 18.29 2.30
N GLY A 6 -24.60 18.33 2.33
CA GLY A 6 -25.35 19.49 2.85
C GLY A 6 -25.25 19.72 4.36
N LYS A 7 -24.67 18.75 5.12
CA LYS A 7 -24.46 18.87 6.58
C LYS A 7 -23.03 19.31 6.93
N ILE A 8 -22.12 19.26 5.97
CA ILE A 8 -20.74 19.70 6.18
C ILE A 8 -20.70 21.22 6.02
N ASN A 9 -20.32 21.91 7.09
CA ASN A 9 -20.17 23.35 7.05
C ASN A 9 -18.80 23.72 6.46
N THR A 10 -18.80 24.25 5.26
CA THR A 10 -17.60 24.73 4.56
C THR A 10 -17.55 26.27 4.48
N SER A 11 -18.43 27.00 5.18
CA SER A 11 -18.54 28.46 5.09
C SER A 11 -17.29 29.21 5.57
N ALA A 12 -16.46 28.58 6.40
CA ALA A 12 -15.20 29.14 6.88
C ALA A 12 -14.02 28.91 5.93
N VAL A 13 -14.21 28.12 4.86
CA VAL A 13 -13.16 27.82 3.89
C VAL A 13 -12.91 29.04 3.02
N LYS A 14 -11.68 29.52 2.95
CA LYS A 14 -11.30 30.65 2.12
C LYS A 14 -11.46 30.31 0.64
N GLU A 15 -11.78 31.32 -0.17
CA GLU A 15 -11.85 31.18 -1.62
C GLU A 15 -10.51 30.66 -2.18
N GLY A 16 -10.58 29.72 -3.12
CA GLY A 16 -9.40 29.05 -3.71
C GLY A 16 -8.94 27.82 -2.95
N ASN A 17 -9.36 27.61 -1.71
CA ASN A 17 -9.02 26.42 -0.94
C ASN A 17 -10.01 25.28 -1.22
N ILE A 18 -9.54 24.03 -1.13
CA ILE A 18 -10.35 22.83 -1.42
C ILE A 18 -10.66 22.12 -0.11
N PRO A 19 -11.91 22.15 0.39
CA PRO A 19 -12.30 21.37 1.56
C PRO A 19 -12.51 19.90 1.21
N PHE A 20 -12.13 19.02 2.13
CA PHE A 20 -12.43 17.61 2.05
C PHE A 20 -12.72 17.03 3.44
N VAL A 21 -13.29 15.84 3.49
CA VAL A 21 -13.65 15.17 4.75
C VAL A 21 -13.09 13.76 4.80
N VAL A 22 -12.67 13.36 6.00
CA VAL A 22 -12.35 11.97 6.31
C VAL A 22 -13.48 11.41 7.15
N VAL A 23 -14.08 10.31 6.70
CA VAL A 23 -15.23 9.67 7.35
C VAL A 23 -14.76 8.41 8.05
N ASN A 24 -15.11 8.28 9.32
CA ASN A 24 -14.92 7.06 10.08
C ASN A 24 -16.25 6.27 10.16
N THR A 25 -16.27 5.09 9.57
CA THR A 25 -17.45 4.20 9.56
C THR A 25 -17.46 3.18 10.71
N THR A 26 -16.46 3.21 11.58
CA THR A 26 -16.35 2.29 12.71
C THR A 26 -17.00 2.86 13.98
N GLY A 27 -17.32 1.99 14.94
CA GLY A 27 -17.96 2.37 16.21
C GLY A 27 -16.99 2.91 17.27
N TRP A 28 -15.78 3.29 16.94
CA TRP A 28 -14.77 3.89 17.83
C TRP A 28 -13.99 4.98 17.12
N ASP A 29 -13.41 5.89 17.87
CA ASP A 29 -12.56 6.97 17.35
C ASP A 29 -11.30 6.39 16.70
N ARG A 30 -10.88 6.94 15.59
CA ARG A 30 -9.72 6.44 14.82
C ARG A 30 -8.71 7.52 14.52
N THR A 31 -7.45 7.16 14.74
CA THR A 31 -6.28 7.85 14.19
C THR A 31 -5.61 6.92 13.18
N GLY A 32 -5.20 7.44 12.04
CA GLY A 32 -4.47 6.67 11.04
C GLY A 32 -4.16 7.44 9.78
N VAL A 33 -3.22 6.91 9.01
CA VAL A 33 -2.84 7.51 7.73
C VAL A 33 -3.92 7.25 6.69
N VAL A 34 -4.32 8.31 6.01
CA VAL A 34 -5.27 8.29 4.90
C VAL A 34 -4.61 8.81 3.63
N GLU A 35 -5.00 8.25 2.51
CA GLU A 35 -4.58 8.69 1.18
C GLU A 35 -5.80 9.05 0.36
N MET A 36 -5.68 10.12 -0.41
CA MET A 36 -6.73 10.57 -1.31
C MET A 36 -6.16 11.31 -2.51
N GLU A 37 -6.94 11.35 -3.59
CA GLU A 37 -6.63 12.14 -4.76
C GLU A 37 -7.67 13.26 -4.88
N LEU A 38 -7.21 14.49 -5.10
CA LEU A 38 -8.06 15.65 -5.31
C LEU A 38 -7.75 16.32 -6.65
N GLU A 39 -8.81 16.73 -7.36
CA GLU A 39 -8.68 17.64 -8.49
C GLU A 39 -8.48 19.06 -7.95
N THR A 40 -7.40 19.71 -8.37
CA THR A 40 -7.04 21.06 -7.92
C THR A 40 -7.36 22.13 -8.95
N ASP A 41 -7.42 21.73 -10.23
CA ASP A 41 -7.71 22.62 -11.34
C ASP A 41 -8.28 21.82 -12.51
N ARG A 42 -9.05 22.48 -13.39
CA ARG A 42 -9.65 21.85 -14.57
C ARG A 42 -9.78 22.82 -15.72
N MET A 43 -9.69 22.32 -16.94
CA MET A 43 -9.96 23.06 -18.17
C MET A 43 -10.88 22.24 -19.07
N TYR A 44 -12.02 22.84 -19.45
CA TYR A 44 -13.03 22.18 -20.27
C TYR A 44 -12.67 22.18 -21.75
N PHE A 45 -13.13 21.17 -22.49
CA PHE A 45 -12.94 21.08 -23.93
C PHE A 45 -13.72 22.15 -24.70
N SER A 46 -14.65 22.85 -24.05
CA SER A 46 -15.34 24.01 -24.60
C SER A 46 -14.50 25.29 -24.58
N GLU A 47 -13.38 25.31 -23.82
CA GLU A 47 -12.55 26.52 -23.63
C GLU A 47 -11.48 26.68 -24.71
N ALA A 48 -11.01 25.57 -25.30
CA ALA A 48 -10.02 25.56 -26.36
C ALA A 48 -10.06 24.24 -27.15
N PRO A 49 -9.42 24.12 -28.33
CA PRO A 49 -9.23 22.86 -29.02
C PRO A 49 -8.55 21.82 -28.14
N LEU A 50 -8.97 20.54 -28.25
CA LEU A 50 -8.52 19.44 -27.38
C LEU A 50 -7.00 19.37 -27.20
N ALA A 51 -6.25 19.50 -28.31
CA ALA A 51 -4.79 19.48 -28.25
C ALA A 51 -4.21 20.61 -27.38
N GLU A 52 -4.84 21.79 -27.45
CA GLU A 52 -4.44 22.94 -26.66
C GLU A 52 -4.82 22.80 -25.17
N VAL A 53 -6.00 22.26 -24.87
CA VAL A 53 -6.41 21.91 -23.47
C VAL A 53 -5.39 20.95 -22.86
N ILE A 54 -5.04 19.89 -23.57
CA ILE A 54 -4.05 18.92 -23.09
C ILE A 54 -2.69 19.59 -22.86
N ALA A 55 -2.19 20.35 -23.81
CA ALA A 55 -0.90 21.03 -23.71
C ALA A 55 -0.85 22.02 -22.53
N ARG A 56 -1.84 22.91 -22.43
CA ARG A 56 -1.94 23.90 -21.35
C ARG A 56 -2.00 23.24 -19.96
N MET A 57 -2.81 22.17 -19.83
CA MET A 57 -2.94 21.45 -18.56
C MET A 57 -1.68 20.63 -18.23
N HIS A 58 -0.92 20.21 -19.24
CA HIS A 58 0.37 19.55 -19.04
C HIS A 58 1.46 20.53 -18.56
N GLU A 59 1.51 21.72 -19.16
CA GLU A 59 2.49 22.75 -18.85
C GLU A 59 2.19 23.51 -17.56
N LYS A 60 0.94 23.51 -17.11
CA LYS A 60 0.52 24.23 -15.91
C LYS A 60 1.20 23.64 -14.68
N LYS A 61 1.99 24.45 -13.99
CA LYS A 61 2.59 24.12 -12.70
C LYS A 61 1.57 24.34 -11.59
N LEU A 62 1.52 23.39 -10.65
CA LEU A 62 0.72 23.56 -9.44
C LEU A 62 1.49 24.39 -8.41
N PRO A 63 0.78 25.17 -7.57
CA PRO A 63 1.38 25.80 -6.40
C PRO A 63 1.78 24.72 -5.38
N GLU A 64 2.60 25.12 -4.43
CA GLU A 64 2.81 24.31 -3.23
C GLU A 64 1.54 24.29 -2.39
N TYR A 65 1.19 23.12 -1.87
CA TYR A 65 0.01 22.93 -1.05
C TYR A 65 0.39 22.51 0.36
N ARG A 66 -0.47 22.88 1.30
CA ARG A 66 -0.46 22.41 2.69
C ARG A 66 -1.85 21.94 3.09
N VAL A 67 -1.93 21.08 4.08
CA VAL A 67 -3.19 20.59 4.63
C VAL A 67 -3.44 21.26 5.98
N LEU A 68 -4.64 21.79 6.15
CA LEU A 68 -5.10 22.39 7.40
C LEU A 68 -6.19 21.54 8.01
N ASP A 69 -6.22 21.46 9.33
CA ASP A 69 -7.33 20.87 10.09
C ASP A 69 -8.56 21.82 10.14
N LYS A 70 -9.63 21.39 10.79
CA LYS A 70 -10.86 22.16 10.99
C LYS A 70 -10.66 23.49 11.75
N ASP A 71 -9.60 23.60 12.53
CA ASP A 71 -9.24 24.80 13.31
C ASP A 71 -8.29 25.73 12.53
N GLY A 72 -7.92 25.36 11.30
CA GLY A 72 -6.99 26.08 10.43
C GLY A 72 -5.51 25.90 10.78
N ARG A 73 -5.17 24.90 11.58
CA ARG A 73 -3.79 24.56 11.90
C ARG A 73 -3.23 23.65 10.82
N GLU A 74 -1.99 23.91 10.44
CA GLU A 74 -1.28 23.05 9.50
C GLU A 74 -0.95 21.70 10.15
N ILE A 75 -1.24 20.64 9.43
CA ILE A 75 -0.93 19.26 9.85
C ILE A 75 0.12 18.64 8.92
N PRO A 76 0.96 17.72 9.43
CA PRO A 76 1.91 16.98 8.61
C PRO A 76 1.19 16.22 7.49
N ALA A 77 1.57 16.51 6.25
CA ALA A 77 1.02 15.86 5.07
C ALA A 77 2.05 15.84 3.94
N VAL A 78 1.96 14.83 3.09
CA VAL A 78 2.68 14.76 1.82
C VAL A 78 1.70 15.02 0.70
N VAL A 79 1.95 16.07 -0.08
CA VAL A 79 1.12 16.42 -1.25
C VAL A 79 1.97 16.29 -2.49
N THR A 80 1.59 15.39 -3.40
CA THR A 80 2.36 15.08 -4.61
C THR A 80 1.51 15.28 -5.85
N GLU A 81 2.00 16.00 -6.84
CA GLU A 81 1.34 16.08 -8.16
C GLU A 81 1.33 14.70 -8.80
N ILE A 82 0.18 14.30 -9.34
CA ILE A 82 0.00 13.06 -10.08
C ILE A 82 -0.50 13.34 -11.50
N ALA A 83 -0.51 12.32 -12.35
CA ALA A 83 -0.89 12.47 -13.75
C ALA A 83 -2.24 13.17 -13.93
N ASN A 84 -2.30 14.05 -14.94
CA ASN A 84 -3.54 14.69 -15.34
C ASN A 84 -4.61 13.63 -15.64
N HIS A 85 -5.87 13.97 -15.37
CA HIS A 85 -6.98 13.05 -15.51
C HIS A 85 -8.05 13.61 -16.44
N PHE A 86 -8.54 12.78 -17.35
CA PHE A 86 -9.74 13.07 -18.12
C PHE A 86 -10.97 12.76 -17.26
N ASN A 87 -11.89 13.73 -17.19
CA ASN A 87 -13.17 13.55 -16.50
C ASN A 87 -14.26 14.40 -17.19
N TYR A 88 -15.48 14.34 -16.68
CA TYR A 88 -16.58 15.14 -17.20
C TYR A 88 -17.63 15.42 -16.14
N ASP A 89 -18.25 16.60 -16.21
CA ASP A 89 -19.45 16.92 -15.44
C ASP A 89 -20.72 16.48 -16.20
N LEU A 90 -21.73 16.06 -15.44
CA LEU A 90 -23.08 15.69 -15.93
C LEU A 90 -24.12 16.69 -15.43
N PRO A 91 -24.23 17.89 -16.00
CA PRO A 91 -25.29 18.81 -15.66
C PRO A 91 -26.65 18.26 -16.08
N LYS A 92 -27.71 18.60 -15.33
CA LYS A 92 -29.07 18.07 -15.57
C LYS A 92 -29.68 18.52 -16.89
N ASP A 93 -29.25 19.67 -17.40
CA ASP A 93 -29.83 20.40 -18.53
C ASP A 93 -28.93 20.43 -19.78
N LYS A 94 -27.76 19.81 -19.74
CA LYS A 94 -26.79 19.83 -20.83
C LYS A 94 -26.16 18.47 -21.06
N PHE A 95 -25.52 18.31 -22.22
CA PHE A 95 -24.62 17.20 -22.46
C PHE A 95 -23.46 17.24 -21.48
N ARG A 96 -22.82 16.06 -21.25
CA ARG A 96 -21.60 15.96 -20.46
C ARG A 96 -20.58 17.00 -20.91
N GLN A 97 -19.94 17.62 -19.94
CA GLN A 97 -18.93 18.65 -20.16
C GLN A 97 -17.55 18.04 -19.84
N PRO A 98 -16.81 17.57 -20.86
CA PRO A 98 -15.52 16.93 -20.66
C PRO A 98 -14.44 17.96 -20.34
N TYR A 99 -13.47 17.55 -19.50
CA TYR A 99 -12.33 18.36 -19.10
C TYR A 99 -11.09 17.51 -18.83
N ILE A 100 -9.93 18.19 -18.79
CA ILE A 100 -8.70 17.65 -18.19
C ILE A 100 -8.52 18.31 -16.83
N ALA A 101 -8.23 17.51 -15.81
CA ALA A 101 -7.96 18.01 -14.46
C ALA A 101 -6.50 17.81 -14.07
N LYS A 102 -5.95 18.79 -13.35
CA LYS A 102 -4.77 18.62 -12.50
C LYS A 102 -5.19 17.93 -11.22
N ARG A 103 -4.34 17.02 -10.72
CA ARG A 103 -4.61 16.29 -9.50
C ARG A 103 -3.40 16.25 -8.58
N VAL A 104 -3.67 16.17 -7.31
CA VAL A 104 -2.68 15.85 -6.28
C VAL A 104 -3.12 14.61 -5.51
N LYS A 105 -2.14 13.83 -5.08
CA LYS A 105 -2.28 12.79 -4.07
C LYS A 105 -1.87 13.38 -2.73
N ILE A 106 -2.72 13.24 -1.73
CA ILE A 106 -2.47 13.66 -0.35
C ILE A 106 -2.31 12.40 0.49
N THR A 107 -1.22 12.33 1.26
CA THR A 107 -1.02 11.36 2.33
C THR A 107 -0.89 12.14 3.63
N MET A 108 -1.76 11.89 4.60
CA MET A 108 -1.78 12.59 5.88
C MET A 108 -2.27 11.69 7.00
N GLU A 109 -1.96 12.02 8.24
CA GLU A 109 -2.60 11.40 9.38
C GLU A 109 -3.88 12.14 9.73
N ALA A 110 -4.99 11.41 9.76
CA ALA A 110 -6.26 11.89 10.30
C ALA A 110 -6.35 11.43 11.76
N ALA A 111 -6.22 12.38 12.69
CA ALA A 111 -6.21 12.10 14.11
C ALA A 111 -7.63 12.20 14.71
N ASP A 112 -7.95 11.27 15.63
CA ASP A 112 -9.15 11.27 16.48
C ASP A 112 -10.46 11.50 15.70
N VAL A 113 -10.59 10.93 14.50
CA VAL A 113 -11.84 11.00 13.72
C VAL A 113 -12.92 10.24 14.47
N PRO A 114 -14.03 10.92 14.87
CA PRO A 114 -15.00 10.34 15.79
C PRO A 114 -15.73 9.12 15.22
N ALA A 115 -16.15 8.22 16.12
CA ALA A 115 -16.95 7.03 15.78
C ALA A 115 -18.19 7.42 14.98
N PHE A 116 -18.46 6.70 13.85
CA PHE A 116 -19.56 6.99 12.92
C PHE A 116 -19.68 8.46 12.50
N GLY A 117 -18.54 9.17 12.48
CA GLY A 117 -18.48 10.59 12.22
C GLY A 117 -17.48 10.94 11.12
N TRP A 118 -17.12 12.20 11.07
CA TRP A 118 -16.13 12.72 10.14
C TRP A 118 -15.37 13.87 10.76
N ASP A 119 -14.20 14.17 10.18
CA ASP A 119 -13.51 15.44 10.40
C ASP A 119 -13.24 16.14 9.06
N THR A 120 -13.12 17.46 9.11
CA THR A 120 -12.97 18.31 7.92
C THR A 120 -11.55 18.85 7.84
N TYR A 121 -11.01 18.79 6.65
CA TYR A 121 -9.68 19.26 6.32
C TYR A 121 -9.74 20.19 5.11
N VAL A 122 -8.69 20.95 4.89
CA VAL A 122 -8.60 21.92 3.80
C VAL A 122 -7.26 21.79 3.12
N LEU A 123 -7.25 21.56 1.81
CA LEU A 123 -6.09 21.76 0.97
C LEU A 123 -5.99 23.24 0.63
N ALA A 124 -4.94 23.91 1.09
CA ALA A 124 -4.71 25.34 0.90
C ALA A 124 -3.38 25.57 0.18
N GLU A 125 -3.31 26.61 -0.66
CA GLU A 125 -2.03 27.03 -1.21
C GLU A 125 -1.13 27.55 -0.09
N ALA A 126 0.16 27.17 -0.15
CA ALA A 126 1.16 27.72 0.76
C ALA A 126 1.33 29.22 0.43
N ALA A 127 1.14 30.09 1.42
CA ALA A 127 1.29 31.53 1.21
C ALA A 127 2.76 31.85 0.87
N GLY A 128 2.97 32.40 -0.33
CA GLY A 128 4.21 32.71 -1.00
C GLY A 128 5.50 32.83 -0.17
N HIS A 129 6.38 31.84 -0.36
CA HIS A 129 7.80 32.11 -0.39
C HIS A 129 8.18 32.18 -1.88
N GLN A 130 8.83 33.30 -2.26
CA GLN A 130 9.32 33.50 -3.63
C GLN A 130 10.14 32.28 -4.06
N SER A 131 9.84 31.81 -5.27
CA SER A 131 10.58 30.83 -6.06
C SER A 131 11.99 30.52 -5.52
N ALA A 132 12.10 29.42 -4.78
CA ALA A 132 13.37 28.75 -4.61
C ALA A 132 13.36 27.57 -5.58
N GLU A 133 14.18 27.65 -6.62
CA GLU A 133 14.65 26.50 -7.35
C GLU A 133 15.24 25.53 -6.31
N HIS A 134 14.69 24.29 -6.27
CA HIS A 134 15.03 23.24 -5.29
C HIS A 134 14.29 23.32 -3.94
N ALA A 135 12.98 23.19 -3.95
CA ALA A 135 12.26 22.70 -2.76
C ALA A 135 12.26 21.16 -2.77
N SER A 136 13.45 20.56 -2.72
CA SER A 136 13.63 19.24 -2.16
C SER A 136 13.32 19.32 -0.66
N ALA A 137 12.33 18.56 -0.20
CA ALA A 137 12.21 17.97 1.14
C ALA A 137 12.47 18.82 2.42
N GLU A 138 12.67 20.15 2.36
CA GLU A 138 13.12 20.92 3.53
C GLU A 138 12.05 21.70 4.30
N CYS A 139 10.79 21.64 3.91
CA CYS A 139 9.73 22.41 4.60
C CYS A 139 9.00 21.67 5.73
N ILE A 140 9.51 20.52 6.17
CA ILE A 140 9.05 19.88 7.41
C ILE A 140 10.26 19.56 8.28
N ASN A 141 10.94 20.60 8.72
CA ASN A 141 11.96 20.47 9.76
C ASN A 141 11.30 20.16 11.09
N THR A 142 11.28 18.89 11.45
CA THR A 142 11.26 18.15 12.72
C THR A 142 10.40 16.88 12.68
N VAL A 143 10.14 16.32 11.53
CA VAL A 143 9.52 14.99 11.53
C VAL A 143 10.63 13.97 11.75
N GLU A 144 10.65 13.36 12.92
CA GLU A 144 11.54 12.25 13.20
C GLU A 144 11.24 11.12 12.22
N SER A 145 12.28 10.71 11.47
CA SER A 145 12.23 9.54 10.61
C SER A 145 11.86 8.31 11.42
N LEU A 146 11.01 7.44 10.84
CA LEU A 146 10.72 6.13 11.42
C LEU A 146 11.83 5.11 11.16
N ILE A 147 12.84 5.47 10.37
CA ILE A 147 14.02 4.65 10.13
C ILE A 147 15.04 5.01 11.21
N THR A 148 15.11 4.23 12.28
CA THR A 148 15.95 4.53 13.45
C THR A 148 17.35 3.92 13.39
N ALA A 149 17.53 2.90 12.52
CA ALA A 149 18.81 2.27 12.25
C ALA A 149 18.76 1.56 10.87
N GLU A 150 19.89 1.05 10.42
CA GLU A 150 19.95 0.22 9.20
C GLU A 150 18.91 -0.92 9.27
N ASN A 151 18.11 -1.06 8.24
CA ASN A 151 17.05 -2.07 8.15
C ASN A 151 16.09 -2.08 9.36
N THR A 152 15.79 -0.93 9.96
CA THR A 152 14.94 -0.87 11.15
C THR A 152 13.91 0.23 11.06
N LEU A 153 12.63 -0.14 11.14
CA LEU A 153 11.51 0.77 11.33
C LEU A 153 11.09 0.79 12.79
N GLU A 154 10.82 1.96 13.34
CA GLU A 154 10.43 2.08 14.74
C GLU A 154 9.50 3.28 14.95
N ASN A 155 8.44 3.06 15.73
CA ASN A 155 7.58 4.10 16.27
C ASN A 155 7.40 3.90 17.79
N GLU A 156 6.45 4.60 18.39
CA GLU A 156 6.18 4.47 19.84
C GLU A 156 5.67 3.09 20.27
N PHE A 157 5.09 2.29 19.36
CA PHE A 157 4.45 1.00 19.66
C PHE A 157 5.28 -0.19 19.22
N LEU A 158 5.93 -0.09 18.07
CA LEU A 158 6.56 -1.21 17.39
C LEU A 158 7.99 -0.89 16.97
N LYS A 159 8.82 -1.93 16.96
CA LYS A 159 10.13 -1.93 16.30
C LYS A 159 10.20 -3.14 15.38
N ALA A 160 10.47 -2.91 14.10
CA ALA A 160 10.63 -3.95 13.08
C ALA A 160 12.05 -3.90 12.54
N HIS A 161 12.83 -4.95 12.73
CA HIS A 161 14.16 -5.11 12.17
C HIS A 161 14.11 -6.17 11.05
N PHE A 162 14.73 -5.85 9.92
CA PHE A 162 14.77 -6.73 8.74
C PHE A 162 16.11 -7.45 8.69
N GLU A 163 16.07 -8.76 8.84
CA GLU A 163 17.23 -9.63 8.76
C GLU A 163 17.77 -9.71 7.32
N PRO A 164 19.02 -10.13 7.09
CA PRO A 164 19.59 -10.22 5.75
C PRO A 164 18.83 -11.13 4.77
N ASP A 165 18.06 -12.07 5.27
CA ASP A 165 17.18 -12.94 4.46
C ASP A 165 15.78 -12.35 4.26
N GLY A 166 15.56 -11.10 4.65
CA GLY A 166 14.29 -10.40 4.49
C GLY A 166 13.21 -10.77 5.51
N SER A 167 13.49 -11.71 6.42
CA SER A 167 12.58 -11.99 7.53
C SER A 167 12.57 -10.84 8.52
N VAL A 168 11.47 -10.71 9.26
CA VAL A 168 11.26 -9.59 10.18
C VAL A 168 11.29 -10.08 11.63
N GLU A 169 12.10 -9.40 12.44
CA GLU A 169 11.99 -9.41 13.90
C GLU A 169 11.11 -8.23 14.32
N LEU A 170 9.94 -8.51 14.88
CA LEU A 170 8.97 -7.52 15.31
C LEU A 170 8.86 -7.49 16.83
N THR A 171 9.19 -6.36 17.44
CA THR A 171 9.01 -6.12 18.88
C THR A 171 7.74 -5.32 19.13
N ASP A 172 6.85 -5.83 19.95
CA ASP A 172 5.75 -5.08 20.57
C ASP A 172 6.31 -4.39 21.83
N LYS A 173 6.47 -3.07 21.78
CA LYS A 173 7.03 -2.28 22.88
C LYS A 173 6.13 -2.20 24.11
N LYS A 174 4.85 -2.52 23.98
CA LYS A 174 3.92 -2.53 25.10
C LYS A 174 4.11 -3.75 25.98
N THR A 175 4.42 -4.89 25.37
CA THR A 175 4.56 -6.19 26.03
C THR A 175 6.00 -6.67 26.14
N ASP A 176 6.95 -5.99 25.46
CA ASP A 176 8.34 -6.40 25.23
C ASP A 176 8.46 -7.77 24.55
N HIS A 177 7.38 -8.24 23.92
CA HIS A 177 7.39 -9.50 23.19
C HIS A 177 8.04 -9.32 21.82
N VAL A 178 8.89 -10.30 21.45
CA VAL A 178 9.63 -10.30 20.18
C VAL A 178 9.22 -11.48 19.34
N TYR A 179 8.62 -11.22 18.21
CA TYR A 179 8.31 -12.21 17.16
C TYR A 179 9.48 -12.28 16.19
N ARG A 180 9.92 -13.48 15.82
CA ARG A 180 11.07 -13.69 14.93
C ARG A 180 10.70 -14.52 13.71
N GLY A 181 11.41 -14.29 12.60
CA GLY A 181 11.24 -15.08 11.38
C GLY A 181 9.91 -14.82 10.67
N LEU A 182 9.33 -13.63 10.84
CA LEU A 182 8.09 -13.27 10.17
C LEU A 182 8.32 -12.97 8.69
N GLY A 183 7.40 -13.39 7.82
CA GLY A 183 7.45 -13.06 6.39
C GLY A 183 8.37 -13.98 5.57
N ILE A 184 8.73 -15.15 6.09
CA ILE A 184 9.46 -16.17 5.33
C ILE A 184 8.51 -16.81 4.32
N PHE A 185 8.91 -16.89 3.06
CA PHE A 185 8.16 -17.61 2.03
C PHE A 185 8.59 -19.07 1.95
N GLU A 186 7.63 -19.93 1.68
CA GLU A 186 7.80 -21.34 1.48
C GLU A 186 6.98 -21.79 0.27
N ASP A 187 7.60 -22.47 -0.66
CA ASP A 187 6.98 -23.02 -1.86
C ASP A 187 7.12 -24.53 -1.89
N CYS A 188 6.03 -25.24 -2.10
CA CYS A 188 6.00 -26.69 -2.28
C CYS A 188 5.18 -27.06 -3.52
N GLY A 189 5.36 -28.27 -4.02
CA GLY A 189 4.55 -28.80 -5.11
C GLY A 189 3.10 -29.05 -4.69
N ASP A 190 2.18 -28.96 -5.65
CA ASP A 190 0.77 -29.30 -5.49
C ASP A 190 0.28 -30.09 -6.68
N ILE A 191 0.06 -31.38 -6.49
CA ILE A 191 -0.50 -32.31 -7.48
C ILE A 191 -1.96 -32.63 -7.22
N GLY A 192 -2.64 -31.79 -6.42
CA GLY A 192 -4.07 -31.89 -6.16
C GLY A 192 -4.93 -31.29 -7.26
N ASN A 193 -5.87 -30.46 -6.87
CA ASN A 193 -6.71 -29.65 -7.76
C ASN A 193 -7.08 -28.33 -7.07
N GLU A 194 -7.94 -27.53 -7.72
CA GLU A 194 -8.38 -26.23 -7.21
C GLU A 194 -9.10 -26.26 -5.85
N TYR A 195 -9.49 -27.45 -5.36
CA TYR A 195 -10.19 -27.62 -4.08
C TYR A 195 -9.34 -28.31 -3.02
N ILE A 196 -8.42 -29.18 -3.44
CA ILE A 196 -7.67 -30.07 -2.56
C ILE A 196 -6.19 -29.95 -2.85
N PHE A 197 -5.44 -29.40 -1.86
CA PHE A 197 -3.98 -29.46 -1.86
C PHE A 197 -3.50 -30.89 -1.64
N PHE A 198 -2.56 -31.35 -2.46
CA PHE A 198 -1.88 -32.62 -2.30
C PHE A 198 -0.40 -32.51 -2.69
N ALA A 199 0.48 -32.61 -1.71
CA ALA A 199 1.92 -32.53 -1.96
C ALA A 199 2.43 -33.78 -2.69
N PRO A 200 3.38 -33.62 -3.64
CA PRO A 200 4.11 -34.77 -4.22
C PRO A 200 4.82 -35.60 -3.16
N VAL A 201 4.98 -36.91 -3.43
CA VAL A 201 5.77 -37.77 -2.55
C VAL A 201 7.22 -37.30 -2.57
N ASN A 202 7.82 -37.14 -1.37
CA ASN A 202 9.21 -36.65 -1.17
C ASN A 202 9.43 -35.20 -1.64
N ASP A 203 8.40 -34.37 -1.73
CA ASP A 203 8.55 -32.94 -1.98
C ASP A 203 9.34 -32.28 -0.84
N VAL A 204 10.32 -31.46 -1.21
CA VAL A 204 11.09 -30.64 -0.27
C VAL A 204 10.76 -29.21 -0.53
N PRO A 205 10.10 -28.52 0.41
CA PRO A 205 9.78 -27.11 0.25
C PRO A 205 11.02 -26.24 0.00
N VAL A 206 10.92 -25.31 -0.94
CA VAL A 206 11.92 -24.28 -1.17
C VAL A 206 11.53 -23.07 -0.32
N THR A 207 12.48 -22.53 0.44
CA THR A 207 12.19 -21.44 1.37
C THR A 207 13.15 -20.27 1.19
N THR A 208 12.70 -19.05 1.53
CA THR A 208 13.55 -17.86 1.60
C THR A 208 14.41 -17.80 2.86
N LYS A 209 14.18 -18.65 3.84
CA LYS A 209 14.92 -18.68 5.10
C LYS A 209 16.43 -18.86 4.87
N GLY A 210 17.23 -17.90 5.35
CA GLY A 210 18.68 -17.88 5.17
C GLY A 210 19.16 -17.50 3.76
N THR A 211 18.26 -17.14 2.84
CA THR A 211 18.60 -16.70 1.49
C THR A 211 18.65 -15.18 1.46
N LYS A 212 19.74 -14.59 0.98
CA LYS A 212 19.89 -13.13 0.96
C LYS A 212 18.78 -12.46 0.15
N ALA A 213 18.11 -11.48 0.77
CA ALA A 213 17.13 -10.60 0.13
C ALA A 213 17.74 -9.26 -0.28
N GLU A 214 17.07 -8.55 -1.19
CA GLU A 214 17.34 -7.14 -1.47
C GLU A 214 16.41 -6.30 -0.58
N ILE A 215 16.97 -5.49 0.32
CA ILE A 215 16.24 -4.66 1.27
C ILE A 215 16.50 -3.20 0.93
N THR A 216 15.44 -2.43 0.67
CA THR A 216 15.53 -1.01 0.31
C THR A 216 14.47 -0.18 1.01
N VAL A 217 14.78 1.07 1.30
CA VAL A 217 13.79 2.05 1.76
C VAL A 217 13.02 2.57 0.54
N ALA A 218 11.72 2.31 0.49
CA ALA A 218 10.86 2.76 -0.58
C ALA A 218 10.22 4.12 -0.29
N GLU A 219 9.94 4.42 0.99
CA GLU A 219 9.33 5.68 1.42
C GLU A 219 9.76 5.98 2.86
N ASP A 220 10.06 7.26 3.14
CA ASP A 220 10.27 7.79 4.49
C ASP A 220 9.76 9.23 4.53
N ASN A 221 8.69 9.48 5.28
CA ASN A 221 8.06 10.79 5.34
C ASN A 221 7.36 11.03 6.69
N ALA A 222 6.69 12.18 6.79
CA ALA A 222 6.01 12.63 8.00
C ALA A 222 4.95 11.68 8.55
N CYS A 223 4.38 10.81 7.70
CA CYS A 223 3.24 9.97 8.05
C CYS A 223 3.64 8.51 8.24
N ARG A 224 4.64 8.03 7.48
CA ARG A 224 5.03 6.62 7.45
C ARG A 224 6.41 6.40 6.88
N ALA A 225 6.97 5.22 7.13
CA ALA A 225 8.08 4.68 6.36
C ALA A 225 7.73 3.32 5.77
N VAL A 226 8.30 3.02 4.60
CA VAL A 226 8.09 1.78 3.86
C VAL A 226 9.44 1.16 3.53
N VAL A 227 9.61 -0.10 3.93
CA VAL A 227 10.74 -0.93 3.52
C VAL A 227 10.24 -1.95 2.51
N SER A 228 10.94 -2.03 1.38
CA SER A 228 10.69 -3.03 0.34
C SER A 228 11.72 -4.14 0.44
N VAL A 229 11.25 -5.37 0.52
CA VAL A 229 12.05 -6.60 0.57
C VAL A 229 11.76 -7.40 -0.70
N LYS A 230 12.79 -7.63 -1.52
CA LYS A 230 12.68 -8.45 -2.73
C LYS A 230 13.41 -9.76 -2.56
N HIS A 231 12.70 -10.86 -2.80
CA HIS A 231 13.24 -12.22 -2.89
C HIS A 231 13.22 -12.71 -4.32
N THR A 232 14.21 -13.52 -4.69
CA THR A 232 14.21 -14.28 -5.94
C THR A 232 14.43 -15.75 -5.58
N MET A 233 13.40 -16.56 -5.79
CA MET A 233 13.43 -18.01 -5.58
C MET A 233 13.62 -18.70 -6.91
N MET A 234 14.41 -19.79 -6.95
CA MET A 234 14.49 -20.67 -8.12
C MET A 234 13.52 -21.82 -7.90
N LEU A 235 12.40 -21.83 -8.62
CA LEU A 235 11.31 -22.79 -8.43
C LEU A 235 11.08 -23.60 -9.69
N PRO A 236 10.65 -24.87 -9.58
CA PRO A 236 10.15 -25.65 -10.71
C PRO A 236 8.97 -24.94 -11.37
N ASP A 237 8.97 -24.86 -12.69
CA ASP A 237 7.91 -24.19 -13.46
C ASP A 237 6.58 -24.96 -13.50
N ALA A 238 6.62 -26.28 -13.24
CA ALA A 238 5.45 -27.16 -13.14
C ALA A 238 5.80 -28.46 -12.45
N ALA A 239 4.80 -29.34 -12.28
CA ALA A 239 5.03 -30.75 -11.99
C ALA A 239 5.68 -31.46 -13.20
N ASP A 240 6.17 -32.68 -13.00
CA ASP A 240 6.71 -33.52 -14.07
C ASP A 240 5.59 -34.03 -15.01
N GLU A 241 6.00 -34.63 -16.14
CA GLU A 241 5.11 -35.12 -17.19
C GLU A 241 4.09 -36.18 -16.70
N THR A 242 4.36 -36.83 -15.59
CA THR A 242 3.50 -37.87 -15.00
C THR A 242 2.15 -37.29 -14.59
N LEU A 243 2.09 -36.05 -14.11
CA LEU A 243 0.86 -35.44 -13.60
C LEU A 243 -0.25 -35.38 -14.68
N ALA A 244 0.12 -35.02 -15.91
CA ALA A 244 -0.84 -34.88 -17.00
C ALA A 244 -1.55 -36.21 -17.29
N GLY A 245 -0.82 -37.32 -17.36
CA GLY A 245 -1.37 -38.66 -17.54
C GLY A 245 -2.23 -39.10 -16.36
N GLU A 246 -1.77 -38.84 -15.13
CA GLU A 246 -2.53 -39.20 -13.91
C GLU A 246 -3.86 -38.41 -13.79
N ILE A 247 -3.91 -37.17 -14.31
CA ILE A 247 -5.17 -36.40 -14.40
C ILE A 247 -6.09 -36.98 -15.46
N GLU A 248 -5.58 -37.34 -16.64
CA GLU A 248 -6.35 -37.94 -17.73
C GLU A 248 -6.95 -39.29 -17.34
N ASP A 249 -6.15 -40.11 -16.65
CA ASP A 249 -6.54 -41.45 -16.15
C ASP A 249 -7.39 -41.38 -14.85
N LEU A 250 -7.73 -40.18 -14.35
CA LEU A 250 -8.48 -39.95 -13.12
C LEU A 250 -7.89 -40.65 -11.88
N VAL A 251 -6.55 -40.71 -11.80
CA VAL A 251 -5.85 -41.29 -10.65
C VAL A 251 -6.17 -40.50 -9.38
N GLU A 252 -6.66 -41.20 -8.35
CA GLU A 252 -6.89 -40.58 -7.04
C GLU A 252 -5.60 -39.96 -6.48
N PHE A 253 -5.70 -38.77 -5.84
CA PHE A 253 -4.54 -38.02 -5.33
C PHE A 253 -3.54 -38.87 -4.52
N LYS A 254 -4.05 -39.72 -3.60
CA LYS A 254 -3.22 -40.61 -2.76
C LYS A 254 -2.41 -41.67 -3.54
N HIS A 255 -2.73 -41.87 -4.81
CA HIS A 255 -2.06 -42.83 -5.69
C HIS A 255 -1.19 -42.14 -6.75
N ARG A 256 -1.24 -40.81 -6.83
CA ARG A 256 -0.39 -40.04 -7.74
C ARG A 256 1.07 -40.19 -7.38
N LYS A 257 1.92 -40.29 -8.40
CA LYS A 257 3.37 -40.45 -8.30
C LYS A 257 4.13 -39.25 -8.88
N ALA A 258 3.39 -38.31 -9.51
CA ALA A 258 3.97 -37.11 -10.05
C ALA A 258 4.83 -36.37 -9.00
N SER A 259 5.91 -35.79 -9.44
CA SER A 259 6.83 -34.99 -8.66
C SER A 259 6.96 -33.59 -9.22
N ARG A 260 7.68 -32.72 -8.53
CA ARG A 260 8.05 -31.42 -9.11
C ARG A 260 8.98 -31.61 -10.30
N GLY A 261 8.77 -30.79 -11.34
CA GLY A 261 9.66 -30.76 -12.50
C GLY A 261 11.08 -30.34 -12.16
N SER A 262 12.02 -30.61 -13.04
CA SER A 262 13.44 -30.29 -12.86
C SER A 262 13.84 -28.94 -13.47
N HIS A 263 12.98 -28.34 -14.31
CA HIS A 263 13.25 -27.05 -14.94
C HIS A 263 12.94 -25.93 -13.94
N LEU A 264 14.00 -25.20 -13.53
CA LEU A 264 13.89 -24.13 -12.56
C LEU A 264 13.81 -22.77 -13.27
N VAL A 265 12.89 -21.94 -12.81
CA VAL A 265 12.71 -20.56 -13.27
C VAL A 265 12.80 -19.59 -12.09
N PRO A 266 13.24 -18.34 -12.31
CA PRO A 266 13.25 -17.33 -11.26
C PRO A 266 11.82 -16.89 -10.95
N PHE A 267 11.50 -16.84 -9.65
CA PHE A 267 10.23 -16.38 -9.13
C PHE A 267 10.49 -15.21 -8.18
N GLU A 268 10.09 -14.01 -8.58
CA GLU A 268 10.33 -12.80 -7.80
C GLU A 268 9.13 -12.47 -6.92
N ILE A 269 9.40 -12.13 -5.66
CA ILE A 269 8.42 -11.70 -4.67
C ILE A 269 8.89 -10.37 -4.09
N VAL A 270 8.05 -9.36 -4.15
CA VAL A 270 8.30 -8.05 -3.54
C VAL A 270 7.31 -7.84 -2.41
N THR A 271 7.80 -7.62 -1.21
CA THR A 271 6.99 -7.33 -0.03
C THR A 271 7.30 -5.95 0.51
N GLU A 272 6.29 -5.10 0.56
CA GLU A 272 6.34 -3.77 1.16
C GLU A 272 5.84 -3.86 2.61
N TYR A 273 6.70 -3.46 3.55
CA TYR A 273 6.38 -3.36 4.97
C TYR A 273 6.23 -1.88 5.33
N THR A 274 5.03 -1.48 5.75
CA THR A 274 4.72 -0.09 6.08
C THR A 274 4.50 0.06 7.57
N LEU A 275 5.25 0.96 8.20
CA LEU A 275 5.01 1.43 9.56
C LEU A 275 4.51 2.86 9.52
N GLU A 276 3.32 3.12 10.06
CA GLU A 276 2.75 4.46 10.20
C GLU A 276 3.23 5.09 11.52
N LYS A 277 3.29 6.44 11.57
CA LYS A 277 3.83 7.18 12.71
C LYS A 277 3.20 6.77 14.04
N HIS A 278 1.89 6.73 14.11
CA HIS A 278 1.13 6.27 15.29
C HIS A 278 0.41 4.94 15.05
N GLY A 279 0.93 4.15 14.09
CA GLY A 279 0.38 2.84 13.74
C GLY A 279 0.73 1.77 14.77
N LYS A 280 -0.27 0.96 15.14
CA LYS A 280 -0.12 -0.18 16.06
C LYS A 280 0.03 -1.53 15.33
N ALA A 281 0.27 -1.48 14.02
CA ALA A 281 0.48 -2.65 13.19
C ALA A 281 1.52 -2.37 12.12
N LEU A 282 2.36 -3.35 11.81
CA LEU A 282 3.18 -3.37 10.62
C LEU A 282 2.31 -3.88 9.46
N LYS A 283 2.00 -3.02 8.50
CA LYS A 283 1.22 -3.41 7.32
C LYS A 283 2.12 -4.13 6.32
N VAL A 284 1.62 -5.21 5.75
CA VAL A 284 2.37 -6.06 4.81
C VAL A 284 1.60 -6.15 3.50
N LYS A 285 2.26 -5.81 2.39
CA LYS A 285 1.71 -5.96 1.04
C LYS A 285 2.71 -6.72 0.19
N THR A 286 2.31 -7.91 -0.28
CA THR A 286 3.13 -8.76 -1.14
C THR A 286 2.61 -8.73 -2.57
N THR A 287 3.53 -8.57 -3.52
CA THR A 287 3.25 -8.56 -4.96
C THR A 287 4.17 -9.57 -5.66
N PHE A 288 3.61 -10.41 -6.49
CA PHE A 288 4.36 -11.31 -7.36
C PHE A 288 3.57 -11.59 -8.64
N ASN A 289 4.26 -12.01 -9.70
CA ASN A 289 3.64 -12.46 -10.93
C ASN A 289 3.76 -14.00 -11.00
N ASN A 290 2.65 -14.70 -10.75
CA ASN A 290 2.64 -16.15 -10.79
C ASN A 290 2.63 -16.66 -12.23
N GLN A 291 3.76 -17.22 -12.69
CA GLN A 291 3.94 -17.84 -14.01
C GLN A 291 4.24 -19.33 -13.93
N ILE A 292 4.25 -19.91 -12.73
CA ILE A 292 4.51 -21.34 -12.50
C ILE A 292 3.20 -22.07 -12.16
N LYS A 293 3.21 -23.40 -12.32
CA LYS A 293 2.06 -24.27 -12.13
C LYS A 293 2.33 -25.29 -11.04
N ASP A 294 1.26 -25.96 -10.61
CA ASP A 294 1.33 -27.12 -9.75
C ASP A 294 2.17 -26.88 -8.48
N HIS A 295 1.96 -25.71 -7.87
CA HIS A 295 2.68 -25.29 -6.68
C HIS A 295 1.78 -24.58 -5.67
N ARG A 296 2.24 -24.54 -4.43
CA ARG A 296 1.62 -23.80 -3.34
C ARG A 296 2.64 -22.90 -2.66
N LEU A 297 2.52 -21.60 -2.87
CA LEU A 297 3.29 -20.57 -2.18
C LEU A 297 2.59 -20.18 -0.87
N ARG A 298 3.35 -20.11 0.23
CA ARG A 298 2.89 -19.63 1.53
C ARG A 298 3.83 -18.58 2.07
N VAL A 299 3.29 -17.66 2.89
CA VAL A 299 4.08 -16.79 3.75
C VAL A 299 3.86 -17.22 5.20
N LEU A 300 4.94 -17.32 5.95
CA LEU A 300 4.96 -17.81 7.33
C LEU A 300 5.12 -16.64 8.30
N PHE A 301 4.24 -16.62 9.31
CA PHE A 301 4.32 -15.71 10.45
C PHE A 301 4.37 -16.54 11.72
N GLU A 302 5.57 -16.85 12.16
CA GLU A 302 5.79 -17.68 13.35
C GLU A 302 5.44 -16.87 14.61
N THR A 303 4.37 -17.26 15.31
CA THR A 303 3.92 -16.57 16.53
C THR A 303 4.58 -17.11 17.80
N GLY A 304 5.18 -18.31 17.74
CA GLY A 304 5.69 -19.01 18.91
C GLY A 304 4.60 -19.58 19.82
N LEU A 305 3.32 -19.46 19.44
CA LEU A 305 2.20 -19.99 20.24
C LEU A 305 1.98 -21.47 19.94
N HIS A 306 1.79 -22.26 20.98
CA HIS A 306 1.33 -23.64 20.89
C HIS A 306 -0.19 -23.65 21.11
N THR A 307 -0.95 -23.85 20.05
CA THR A 307 -2.41 -23.89 20.09
C THR A 307 -2.96 -24.84 19.02
N ASP A 308 -4.04 -25.54 19.35
CA ASP A 308 -4.73 -26.46 18.43
C ASP A 308 -5.83 -25.76 17.62
N PHE A 309 -6.08 -24.49 17.87
CA PHE A 309 -7.13 -23.71 17.20
C PHE A 309 -6.74 -22.25 17.02
N HIS A 310 -7.38 -21.61 16.06
CA HIS A 310 -7.29 -20.17 15.80
C HIS A 310 -8.69 -19.62 15.51
N TYR A 311 -8.84 -18.32 15.68
CA TYR A 311 -10.04 -17.61 15.25
C TYR A 311 -9.77 -16.98 13.87
N ALA A 312 -10.73 -17.12 12.98
CA ALA A 312 -10.75 -16.44 11.69
C ALA A 312 -12.07 -15.69 11.53
N ASP A 313 -12.00 -14.48 11.01
CA ASP A 313 -13.17 -13.65 10.70
C ASP A 313 -13.85 -14.09 9.39
#